data_e4699ea6f3d6c96ace8e7fe2e1b2f282
#
_entry.id   e4699ea6f3d6c96ace8e7fe2e1b2f282
#
_cell.length_a   1.000
_cell.length_b   1.000
_cell.length_c   1.000
_cell.angle_alpha   90.00
_cell.angle_beta   90.00
_cell.angle_gamma   90.00
#
_symmetry.space_group_name_H-M   'P 1'
#
loop_
_entity.id
_entity.type
_entity.pdbx_description
1 polymer ?
#
loop_
_entity_poly.entity_id
_entity_poly.type
_entity_poly.pdbx_seq_one_letter_code
_entity_poly.pdbx_strand_id
1 'polypeptide(L)'
;MTDRLRLLIADRAPTRVGIKMALNGTVEVCAEADDAEHALRAAKREQPDICLISDHIAGDGLAAIRGITRAAPGCAVVVLSQAHDADYLLECVRAGAVGYVPGALNADSLNRVGKAAANTEAVVPRAMVIELVLELRGGGNGADALTSRESQVLGMLRRGHGTSEIAERLAIAPVTVRRHISELVRKLGVENRAGLTNGTPFADHAADGRVQKT
;
A
#
# COMPACT_ATOMS: atom_id res chain seq x y z
N MET A 1 -20.25 9.48 -28.60
CA MET A 1 -20.00 8.15 -28.03
C MET A 1 -19.27 8.41 -26.74
N THR A 2 -19.92 8.21 -25.61
CA THR A 2 -19.26 8.39 -24.29
C THR A 2 -18.30 7.23 -24.14
N ASP A 3 -17.01 7.53 -24.21
CA ASP A 3 -15.94 6.53 -24.02
C ASP A 3 -16.07 6.00 -22.58
N ARG A 4 -16.33 4.69 -22.41
CA ARG A 4 -16.48 4.08 -21.09
C ARG A 4 -15.10 3.98 -20.48
N LEU A 5 -14.98 4.33 -19.20
CA LEU A 5 -13.75 4.15 -18.44
C LEU A 5 -13.30 2.69 -18.46
N ARG A 6 -12.04 2.47 -18.81
CA ARG A 6 -11.41 1.15 -18.90
C ARG A 6 -10.79 0.77 -17.56
N LEU A 7 -11.18 -0.36 -17.04
CA LEU A 7 -10.83 -0.82 -15.70
C LEU A 7 -10.00 -2.11 -15.75
N LEU A 8 -8.84 -2.11 -15.08
CA LEU A 8 -8.09 -3.30 -14.70
C LEU A 8 -8.43 -3.67 -13.24
N ILE A 9 -8.78 -4.94 -13.00
CA ILE A 9 -9.04 -5.46 -11.65
C ILE A 9 -7.95 -6.48 -11.28
N ALA A 10 -7.16 -6.16 -10.28
CA ALA A 10 -6.05 -6.97 -9.78
C ALA A 10 -6.35 -7.48 -8.36
N ASP A 11 -7.03 -8.64 -8.28
CA ASP A 11 -7.44 -9.30 -7.03
C ASP A 11 -7.75 -10.78 -7.30
N ARG A 12 -8.03 -11.53 -6.23
CA ARG A 12 -8.49 -12.92 -6.31
C ARG A 12 -9.85 -13.04 -7.01
N ALA A 13 -10.08 -14.17 -7.68
CA ALA A 13 -11.26 -14.39 -8.49
C ALA A 13 -12.61 -14.07 -7.81
N PRO A 14 -12.90 -14.46 -6.56
CA PRO A 14 -14.16 -14.12 -5.90
C PRO A 14 -14.41 -12.61 -5.80
N THR A 15 -13.36 -11.84 -5.44
CA THR A 15 -13.45 -10.37 -5.31
C THR A 15 -13.68 -9.73 -6.68
N ARG A 16 -12.98 -10.17 -7.72
CA ARG A 16 -13.17 -9.66 -9.09
C ARG A 16 -14.61 -9.82 -9.57
N VAL A 17 -15.23 -10.99 -9.30
CA VAL A 17 -16.64 -11.23 -9.64
C VAL A 17 -17.56 -10.23 -8.91
N GLY A 18 -17.34 -10.05 -7.60
CA GLY A 18 -18.10 -9.08 -6.79
C GLY A 18 -17.98 -7.64 -7.30
N ILE A 19 -16.76 -7.21 -7.65
CA ILE A 19 -16.50 -5.88 -8.23
C ILE A 19 -17.25 -5.71 -9.56
N LYS A 20 -17.16 -6.69 -10.46
CA LYS A 20 -17.86 -6.64 -11.76
C LYS A 20 -19.38 -6.53 -11.60
N MET A 21 -19.94 -7.29 -10.67
CA MET A 21 -21.39 -7.21 -10.37
C MET A 21 -21.80 -5.86 -9.79
N ALA A 22 -20.99 -5.29 -8.89
CA ALA A 22 -21.25 -4.00 -8.27
C ALA A 22 -21.17 -2.83 -9.26
N LEU A 23 -20.28 -2.89 -10.25
CA LEU A 23 -20.12 -1.85 -11.27
C LEU A 23 -21.19 -1.88 -12.36
N ASN A 24 -21.91 -2.98 -12.50
CA ASN A 24 -23.11 -3.14 -13.35
C ASN A 24 -23.02 -2.45 -14.73
N GLY A 25 -21.91 -2.63 -15.45
CA GLY A 25 -21.70 -2.10 -16.80
C GLY A 25 -21.44 -0.59 -16.91
N THR A 26 -21.20 0.11 -15.81
CA THR A 26 -20.83 1.54 -15.80
C THR A 26 -19.42 1.78 -16.33
N VAL A 27 -18.55 0.77 -16.24
CA VAL A 27 -17.18 0.76 -16.73
C VAL A 27 -16.93 -0.45 -17.61
N GLU A 28 -15.91 -0.40 -18.46
CA GLU A 28 -15.44 -1.52 -19.25
C GLU A 28 -14.28 -2.22 -18.53
N VAL A 29 -14.46 -3.48 -18.12
CA VAL A 29 -13.36 -4.27 -17.56
C VAL A 29 -12.48 -4.74 -18.72
N CYS A 30 -11.36 -4.06 -18.95
CA CYS A 30 -10.44 -4.36 -20.02
C CYS A 30 -9.45 -5.48 -19.69
N ALA A 31 -9.16 -5.70 -18.38
CA ALA A 31 -8.30 -6.80 -17.94
C ALA A 31 -8.57 -7.21 -16.49
N GLU A 32 -8.19 -8.45 -16.18
CA GLU A 32 -8.20 -9.04 -14.86
C GLU A 32 -6.82 -9.66 -14.56
N ALA A 33 -6.36 -9.56 -13.31
CA ALA A 33 -5.12 -10.17 -12.85
C ALA A 33 -5.30 -10.78 -11.45
N ASP A 34 -4.56 -11.84 -11.17
CA ASP A 34 -4.56 -12.56 -9.89
C ASP A 34 -3.23 -12.42 -9.12
N ASP A 35 -2.22 -11.87 -9.78
CA ASP A 35 -0.92 -11.54 -9.19
C ASP A 35 -0.38 -10.18 -9.67
N ALA A 36 0.62 -9.69 -8.96
CA ALA A 36 1.25 -8.39 -9.16
C ALA A 36 1.94 -8.26 -10.55
N GLU A 37 2.58 -9.34 -11.01
CA GLU A 37 3.29 -9.35 -12.29
C GLU A 37 2.31 -9.35 -13.47
N HIS A 38 1.24 -10.14 -13.36
CA HIS A 38 0.16 -10.15 -14.35
C HIS A 38 -0.55 -8.79 -14.41
N ALA A 39 -0.81 -8.15 -13.25
CA ALA A 39 -1.38 -6.80 -13.19
C ALA A 39 -0.52 -5.79 -13.95
N LEU A 40 0.81 -5.80 -13.74
CA LEU A 40 1.73 -4.91 -14.44
C LEU A 40 1.74 -5.18 -15.97
N ARG A 41 1.80 -6.45 -16.38
CA ARG A 41 1.75 -6.80 -17.82
C ARG A 41 0.43 -6.36 -18.46
N ALA A 42 -0.69 -6.57 -17.77
CA ALA A 42 -2.01 -6.16 -18.23
C ALA A 42 -2.12 -4.63 -18.36
N ALA A 43 -1.67 -3.88 -17.36
CA ALA A 43 -1.68 -2.41 -17.40
C ALA A 43 -0.85 -1.87 -18.56
N LYS A 44 0.33 -2.44 -18.80
CA LYS A 44 1.19 -2.03 -19.93
C LYS A 44 0.54 -2.29 -21.30
N ARG A 45 -0.15 -3.41 -21.45
CA ARG A 45 -0.81 -3.79 -22.72
C ARG A 45 -2.09 -3.02 -22.95
N GLU A 46 -2.95 -2.92 -21.94
CA GLU A 46 -4.31 -2.41 -22.06
C GLU A 46 -4.41 -0.90 -21.84
N GLN A 47 -3.43 -0.27 -21.18
CA GLN A 47 -3.46 1.15 -20.83
C GLN A 47 -4.82 1.55 -20.20
N PRO A 48 -5.21 0.96 -19.05
CA PRO A 48 -6.48 1.25 -18.42
C PRO A 48 -6.54 2.67 -17.85
N ASP A 49 -7.75 3.24 -17.73
CA ASP A 49 -7.95 4.50 -17.02
C ASP A 49 -7.86 4.32 -15.50
N ILE A 50 -8.29 3.14 -15.00
CA ILE A 50 -8.31 2.81 -13.58
C ILE A 50 -7.72 1.42 -13.38
N CYS A 51 -6.87 1.26 -12.36
CA CYS A 51 -6.44 -0.03 -11.84
C CYS A 51 -6.90 -0.17 -10.37
N LEU A 52 -7.79 -1.10 -10.08
CA LEU A 52 -8.11 -1.53 -8.72
C LEU A 52 -7.16 -2.66 -8.35
N ILE A 53 -6.30 -2.45 -7.36
CA ILE A 53 -5.33 -3.46 -6.91
C ILE A 53 -5.52 -3.78 -5.42
N SER A 54 -5.61 -5.05 -5.08
CA SER A 54 -5.75 -5.52 -3.71
C SER A 54 -4.42 -5.45 -2.94
N ASP A 55 -4.47 -5.10 -1.65
CA ASP A 55 -3.35 -5.23 -0.71
C ASP A 55 -2.96 -6.69 -0.45
N HIS A 56 -3.83 -7.64 -0.81
CA HIS A 56 -3.61 -9.09 -0.70
C HIS A 56 -3.24 -9.75 -2.02
N ILE A 57 -2.91 -8.97 -3.05
CA ILE A 57 -2.48 -9.54 -4.34
C ILE A 57 -1.23 -10.41 -4.15
N ALA A 58 -1.16 -11.53 -4.86
CA ALA A 58 0.02 -12.38 -4.84
C ALA A 58 1.23 -11.64 -5.44
N GLY A 59 2.40 -11.78 -4.83
CA GLY A 59 3.63 -11.09 -5.24
C GLY A 59 3.84 -9.74 -4.54
N ASP A 60 4.65 -8.87 -5.13
CA ASP A 60 4.97 -7.53 -4.59
C ASP A 60 3.99 -6.47 -5.12
N GLY A 61 2.93 -6.21 -4.36
CA GLY A 61 1.90 -5.23 -4.70
C GLY A 61 2.46 -3.79 -4.84
N LEU A 62 3.41 -3.38 -3.99
CA LEU A 62 4.01 -2.04 -4.07
C LEU A 62 4.90 -1.89 -5.31
N ALA A 63 5.64 -2.95 -5.68
CA ALA A 63 6.39 -2.95 -6.94
C ALA A 63 5.45 -2.90 -8.15
N ALA A 64 4.30 -3.61 -8.09
CA ALA A 64 3.29 -3.53 -9.13
C ALA A 64 2.71 -2.12 -9.26
N ILE A 65 2.33 -1.45 -8.15
CA ILE A 65 1.85 -0.06 -8.17
C ILE A 65 2.87 0.86 -8.84
N ARG A 66 4.15 0.82 -8.41
CA ARG A 66 5.24 1.60 -9.03
C ARG A 66 5.40 1.30 -10.52
N GLY A 67 5.32 0.03 -10.87
CA GLY A 67 5.45 -0.44 -12.25
C GLY A 67 4.31 0.03 -13.14
N ILE A 68 3.06 -0.08 -12.67
CA ILE A 68 1.85 0.35 -13.37
C ILE A 68 1.87 1.86 -13.58
N THR A 69 2.16 2.65 -12.54
CA THR A 69 2.26 4.12 -12.63
C THR A 69 3.28 4.57 -13.67
N ARG A 70 4.39 3.84 -13.83
CA ARG A 70 5.39 4.15 -14.86
C ARG A 70 4.99 3.68 -16.25
N ALA A 71 4.36 2.50 -16.36
CA ALA A 71 4.03 1.87 -17.64
C ALA A 71 2.73 2.40 -18.26
N ALA A 72 1.81 2.89 -17.43
CA ALA A 72 0.52 3.48 -17.79
C ALA A 72 0.31 4.80 -17.02
N PRO A 73 0.97 5.91 -17.40
CA PRO A 73 0.94 7.15 -16.62
C PRO A 73 -0.45 7.80 -16.51
N GLY A 74 -1.37 7.47 -17.42
CA GLY A 74 -2.76 7.91 -17.39
C GLY A 74 -3.65 7.07 -16.45
N CYS A 75 -3.14 5.96 -15.91
CA CYS A 75 -3.91 5.04 -15.09
C CYS A 75 -3.98 5.52 -13.64
N ALA A 76 -5.20 5.73 -13.13
CA ALA A 76 -5.46 5.99 -11.72
C ALA A 76 -5.36 4.68 -10.91
N VAL A 77 -4.26 4.47 -10.19
CA VAL A 77 -4.08 3.27 -9.36
C VAL A 77 -4.77 3.47 -8.00
N VAL A 78 -5.73 2.63 -7.68
CA VAL A 78 -6.50 2.65 -6.43
C VAL A 78 -6.32 1.33 -5.69
N VAL A 79 -5.86 1.42 -4.46
CA VAL A 79 -5.60 0.25 -3.60
C VAL A 79 -6.87 -0.12 -2.83
N LEU A 80 -7.23 -1.40 -2.89
CA LEU A 80 -8.29 -2.00 -2.12
C LEU A 80 -7.67 -2.69 -0.91
N SER A 81 -8.02 -2.26 0.31
CA SER A 81 -7.50 -2.82 1.54
C SER A 81 -8.62 -3.31 2.45
N GLN A 82 -8.37 -4.39 3.17
CA GLN A 82 -9.31 -4.88 4.19
C GLN A 82 -9.14 -4.18 5.54
N ALA A 83 -8.04 -3.47 5.74
CA ALA A 83 -7.71 -2.82 7.00
C ALA A 83 -7.44 -1.31 6.82
N HIS A 84 -7.66 -0.54 7.89
CA HIS A 84 -7.20 0.84 8.00
C HIS A 84 -5.74 0.82 8.46
N ASP A 85 -4.80 0.84 7.51
CA ASP A 85 -3.37 0.85 7.77
C ASP A 85 -2.76 2.12 7.15
N ALA A 86 -2.53 3.13 8.00
CA ALA A 86 -2.03 4.44 7.56
C ALA A 86 -0.61 4.37 7.01
N ASP A 87 0.26 3.53 7.59
CA ASP A 87 1.63 3.36 7.10
C ASP A 87 1.63 2.72 5.71
N TYR A 88 0.75 1.73 5.49
CA TYR A 88 0.59 1.12 4.17
C TYR A 88 -0.01 2.09 3.14
N LEU A 89 -0.98 2.91 3.54
CA LEU A 89 -1.47 4.00 2.71
C LEU A 89 -0.32 4.89 2.24
N LEU A 90 0.56 5.32 3.15
CA LEU A 90 1.71 6.16 2.83
C LEU A 90 2.66 5.48 1.83
N GLU A 91 2.93 4.18 2.02
CA GLU A 91 3.73 3.39 1.09
C GLU A 91 3.08 3.29 -0.30
N CYS A 92 1.75 3.10 -0.37
CA CYS A 92 1.00 3.07 -1.61
C CYS A 92 1.04 4.41 -2.34
N VAL A 93 0.84 5.53 -1.62
CA VAL A 93 0.93 6.89 -2.18
C VAL A 93 2.34 7.18 -2.70
N ARG A 94 3.38 6.83 -1.96
CA ARG A 94 4.79 6.94 -2.41
C ARG A 94 5.09 6.06 -3.62
N ALA A 95 4.40 4.92 -3.75
CA ALA A 95 4.49 4.05 -4.92
C ALA A 95 3.74 4.59 -6.15
N GLY A 96 2.88 5.61 -5.97
CA GLY A 96 2.14 6.28 -7.03
C GLY A 96 0.64 5.97 -7.05
N ALA A 97 0.08 5.34 -6.01
CA ALA A 97 -1.36 5.20 -5.88
C ALA A 97 -2.02 6.55 -5.62
N VAL A 98 -3.13 6.81 -6.31
CA VAL A 98 -3.94 8.03 -6.15
C VAL A 98 -5.18 7.79 -5.29
N GLY A 99 -5.45 6.54 -4.93
CA GLY A 99 -6.58 6.19 -4.09
C GLY A 99 -6.31 4.99 -3.18
N TYR A 100 -7.01 4.98 -2.06
CA TYR A 100 -6.99 3.90 -1.07
C TYR A 100 -8.39 3.72 -0.49
N VAL A 101 -8.95 2.54 -0.64
CA VAL A 101 -10.31 2.20 -0.20
C VAL A 101 -10.24 1.08 0.84
N PRO A 102 -10.37 1.40 2.13
CA PRO A 102 -10.38 0.39 3.18
C PRO A 102 -11.77 -0.22 3.36
N GLY A 103 -11.80 -1.47 3.82
CA GLY A 103 -13.01 -2.19 4.20
C GLY A 103 -13.74 -2.85 3.04
N ALA A 104 -14.98 -3.25 3.28
CA ALA A 104 -15.80 -3.94 2.29
C ALA A 104 -16.17 -3.01 1.12
N LEU A 105 -15.87 -3.46 -0.09
CA LEU A 105 -16.31 -2.79 -1.30
C LEU A 105 -17.82 -2.91 -1.46
N ASN A 106 -18.48 -1.77 -1.61
CA ASN A 106 -19.87 -1.70 -2.03
C ASN A 106 -20.01 -0.86 -3.30
N ALA A 107 -21.17 -0.92 -3.94
CA ALA A 107 -21.43 -0.22 -5.19
C ALA A 107 -21.17 1.30 -5.08
N ASP A 108 -21.52 1.92 -3.95
CA ASP A 108 -21.34 3.36 -3.74
C ASP A 108 -19.85 3.75 -3.64
N SER A 109 -19.03 2.94 -2.95
CA SER A 109 -17.58 3.20 -2.88
C SER A 109 -16.90 3.03 -4.23
N LEU A 110 -17.28 2.00 -4.99
CA LEU A 110 -16.78 1.78 -6.35
C LEU A 110 -17.20 2.89 -7.33
N ASN A 111 -18.46 3.34 -7.25
CA ASN A 111 -18.94 4.47 -8.07
C ASN A 111 -18.21 5.77 -7.73
N ARG A 112 -17.90 6.02 -6.44
CA ARG A 112 -17.08 7.17 -6.04
C ARG A 112 -15.67 7.08 -6.60
N VAL A 113 -15.04 5.90 -6.52
CA VAL A 113 -13.72 5.66 -7.11
C VAL A 113 -13.74 5.94 -8.61
N GLY A 114 -14.71 5.40 -9.34
CA GLY A 114 -14.84 5.62 -10.78
C GLY A 114 -15.00 7.10 -11.14
N LYS A 115 -15.85 7.85 -10.43
CA LYS A 115 -16.03 9.28 -10.64
C LYS A 115 -14.80 10.10 -10.31
N ALA A 116 -14.15 9.81 -9.17
CA ALA A 116 -12.94 10.52 -8.74
C ALA A 116 -11.77 10.26 -9.71
N ALA A 117 -11.60 9.01 -10.16
CA ALA A 117 -10.58 8.67 -11.15
C ALA A 117 -10.80 9.40 -12.49
N ALA A 118 -12.06 9.49 -12.96
CA ALA A 118 -12.41 10.26 -14.16
C ALA A 118 -12.10 11.76 -14.04
N ASN A 119 -12.15 12.31 -12.81
CA ASN A 119 -11.87 13.71 -12.52
C ASN A 119 -10.43 13.97 -12.05
N THR A 120 -9.57 12.96 -12.05
CA THR A 120 -8.19 13.05 -11.50
C THR A 120 -8.20 13.44 -10.01
N GLU A 121 -9.22 13.05 -9.26
CA GLU A 121 -9.36 13.31 -7.83
C GLU A 121 -8.79 12.15 -7.01
N ALA A 122 -8.13 12.46 -5.89
CA ALA A 122 -7.64 11.45 -4.98
C ALA A 122 -8.80 10.82 -4.16
N VAL A 123 -8.78 9.51 -4.01
CA VAL A 123 -9.75 8.75 -3.21
C VAL A 123 -9.07 8.24 -1.94
N VAL A 124 -9.08 9.05 -0.89
CA VAL A 124 -8.52 8.68 0.42
C VAL A 124 -9.57 8.89 1.51
N PRO A 125 -9.71 7.96 2.47
CA PRO A 125 -10.59 8.14 3.62
C PRO A 125 -10.23 9.41 4.40
N ARG A 126 -11.24 10.19 4.81
CA ARG A 126 -11.01 11.42 5.58
C ARG A 126 -10.20 11.18 6.86
N ALA A 127 -10.41 10.06 7.53
CA ALA A 127 -9.68 9.68 8.72
C ALA A 127 -8.17 9.51 8.47
N MET A 128 -7.77 9.17 7.24
CA MET A 128 -6.36 8.92 6.86
C MET A 128 -5.70 10.15 6.20
N VAL A 129 -6.45 11.22 5.92
CA VAL A 129 -5.88 12.45 5.34
C VAL A 129 -4.95 13.14 6.32
N ILE A 130 -5.23 13.05 7.63
CA ILE A 130 -4.39 13.69 8.65
C ILE A 130 -2.99 13.05 8.70
N GLU A 131 -2.88 11.73 8.54
CA GLU A 131 -1.60 11.02 8.50
C GLU A 131 -0.79 11.46 7.28
N LEU A 132 -1.43 11.59 6.10
CA LEU A 132 -0.78 12.12 4.90
C LEU A 132 -0.26 13.54 5.12
N VAL A 133 -1.06 14.41 5.75
CA VAL A 133 -0.66 15.80 6.03
C VAL A 133 0.49 15.87 7.04
N LEU A 134 0.47 15.03 8.08
CA LEU A 134 1.55 14.96 9.07
C LEU A 134 2.85 14.48 8.45
N GLU A 135 2.79 13.47 7.57
CA GLU A 135 3.94 12.98 6.83
C GLU A 135 4.55 14.06 5.92
N LEU A 136 3.69 14.80 5.20
CA LEU A 136 4.13 15.91 4.36
C LEU A 136 4.76 17.06 5.17
N ARG A 137 4.26 17.31 6.37
CA ARG A 137 4.80 18.35 7.29
C ARG A 137 6.07 17.91 8.00
N GLY A 138 6.18 16.61 8.32
CA GLY A 138 7.33 16.03 9.00
C GLY A 138 8.59 15.99 8.13
N GLY A 139 8.50 16.39 6.86
CA GLY A 139 9.62 16.49 5.92
C GLY A 139 10.46 15.23 5.92
N GLY A 140 9.95 14.15 5.29
CA GLY A 140 10.73 13.00 4.89
C GLY A 140 11.95 12.68 5.73
N ASN A 141 11.78 12.05 6.87
CA ASN A 141 12.87 11.22 7.37
C ASN A 141 13.17 10.22 6.26
N GLY A 142 14.41 10.23 5.78
CA GLY A 142 14.83 9.58 4.53
C GLY A 142 14.27 8.17 4.35
N ALA A 143 14.32 7.66 3.14
CA ALA A 143 13.78 6.35 2.72
C ALA A 143 14.16 5.16 3.64
N ASP A 144 15.09 5.36 4.56
CA ASP A 144 15.61 4.39 5.52
C ASP A 144 15.01 4.52 6.94
N ALA A 145 14.24 5.58 7.23
CA ALA A 145 13.60 5.70 8.55
C ALA A 145 12.44 4.70 8.68
N LEU A 146 12.35 4.07 9.85
CA LEU A 146 11.25 3.15 10.14
C LEU A 146 9.95 3.95 10.34
N THR A 147 8.87 3.51 9.74
CA THR A 147 7.54 4.02 10.05
C THR A 147 7.14 3.64 11.49
N SER A 148 6.12 4.30 12.01
CA SER A 148 5.55 3.98 13.32
C SER A 148 5.14 2.51 13.43
N ARG A 149 4.57 1.96 12.36
CA ARG A 149 4.10 0.57 12.28
C ARG A 149 5.25 -0.42 12.19
N GLU A 150 6.26 -0.12 11.40
CA GLU A 150 7.48 -0.92 11.32
C GLU A 150 8.19 -0.98 12.68
N SER A 151 8.25 0.14 13.41
CA SER A 151 8.81 0.20 14.75
C SER A 151 8.02 -0.67 15.75
N GLN A 152 6.68 -0.66 15.68
CA GLN A 152 5.82 -1.52 16.50
C GLN A 152 6.06 -3.00 16.17
N VAL A 153 6.06 -3.37 14.88
CA VAL A 153 6.32 -4.74 14.43
C VAL A 153 7.72 -5.20 14.87
N LEU A 154 8.75 -4.38 14.68
CA LEU A 154 10.12 -4.69 15.11
C LEU A 154 10.20 -4.90 16.63
N GLY A 155 9.57 -4.03 17.41
CA GLY A 155 9.52 -4.14 18.85
C GLY A 155 8.84 -5.44 19.32
N MET A 156 7.79 -5.89 18.65
CA MET A 156 7.13 -7.17 18.95
C MET A 156 7.97 -8.37 18.51
N LEU A 157 8.60 -8.33 17.34
CA LEU A 157 9.53 -9.37 16.88
C LEU A 157 10.68 -9.57 17.88
N ARG A 158 11.26 -8.49 18.38
CA ARG A 158 12.35 -8.54 19.39
C ARG A 158 11.89 -9.12 20.73
N ARG A 159 10.60 -9.00 21.06
CA ARG A 159 9.99 -9.67 22.22
C ARG A 159 9.59 -11.12 21.96
N GLY A 160 9.86 -11.65 20.77
CA GLY A 160 9.62 -13.05 20.42
C GLY A 160 8.22 -13.36 19.91
N HIS A 161 7.37 -12.35 19.66
CA HIS A 161 6.02 -12.58 19.13
C HIS A 161 6.04 -13.14 17.71
N GLY A 162 5.16 -14.10 17.44
CA GLY A 162 4.95 -14.68 16.12
C GLY A 162 4.15 -13.76 15.19
N THR A 163 4.21 -13.99 13.88
CA THR A 163 3.49 -13.20 12.86
C THR A 163 1.98 -13.13 13.13
N SER A 164 1.36 -14.25 13.51
CA SER A 164 -0.08 -14.31 13.81
C SER A 164 -0.44 -13.51 15.06
N GLU A 165 0.38 -13.60 16.11
CA GLU A 165 0.17 -12.86 17.36
C GLU A 165 0.35 -11.35 17.15
N ILE A 166 1.34 -10.94 16.36
CA ILE A 166 1.54 -9.54 15.97
C ILE A 166 0.34 -9.03 15.17
N ALA A 167 -0.16 -9.83 14.23
CA ALA A 167 -1.32 -9.50 13.41
C ALA A 167 -2.57 -9.26 14.28
N GLU A 168 -2.82 -10.14 15.23
CA GLU A 168 -3.94 -10.02 16.17
C GLU A 168 -3.83 -8.78 17.06
N ARG A 169 -2.66 -8.56 17.69
CA ARG A 169 -2.40 -7.43 18.58
C ARG A 169 -2.48 -6.07 17.86
N LEU A 170 -2.09 -6.04 16.62
CA LEU A 170 -2.10 -4.82 15.82
C LEU A 170 -3.38 -4.66 14.98
N ALA A 171 -4.33 -5.61 15.08
CA ALA A 171 -5.58 -5.65 14.32
C ALA A 171 -5.36 -5.53 12.79
N ILE A 172 -4.34 -6.24 12.26
CA ILE A 172 -4.02 -6.29 10.82
C ILE A 172 -3.90 -7.75 10.35
N ALA A 173 -3.95 -7.95 9.04
CA ALA A 173 -3.79 -9.29 8.48
C ALA A 173 -2.36 -9.83 8.66
N PRO A 174 -2.15 -11.16 8.85
CA PRO A 174 -0.82 -11.76 8.92
C PRO A 174 0.05 -11.49 7.69
N VAL A 175 -0.56 -11.32 6.51
CA VAL A 175 0.17 -10.95 5.28
C VAL A 175 0.74 -9.54 5.37
N THR A 176 0.02 -8.61 5.98
CA THR A 176 0.50 -7.24 6.24
C THR A 176 1.70 -7.24 7.18
N VAL A 177 1.66 -8.06 8.25
CA VAL A 177 2.83 -8.22 9.14
C VAL A 177 4.03 -8.77 8.38
N ARG A 178 3.84 -9.77 7.51
CA ARG A 178 4.95 -10.31 6.68
C ARG A 178 5.54 -9.25 5.77
N ARG A 179 4.71 -8.38 5.20
CA ARG A 179 5.17 -7.25 4.38
C ARG A 179 6.02 -6.29 5.22
N HIS A 180 5.57 -5.85 6.39
CA HIS A 180 6.36 -5.00 7.28
C HIS A 180 7.69 -5.65 7.68
N ILE A 181 7.72 -6.98 7.89
CA ILE A 181 8.97 -7.71 8.14
C ILE A 181 9.91 -7.63 6.95
N SER A 182 9.41 -7.78 5.73
CA SER A 182 10.23 -7.66 4.51
C SER A 182 10.80 -6.26 4.34
N GLU A 183 10.00 -5.22 4.60
CA GLU A 183 10.47 -3.83 4.57
C GLU A 183 11.51 -3.55 5.67
N LEU A 184 11.33 -4.09 6.88
CA LEU A 184 12.31 -3.99 7.96
C LEU A 184 13.63 -4.64 7.60
N VAL A 185 13.61 -5.84 7.00
CA VAL A 185 14.80 -6.53 6.50
C VAL A 185 15.54 -5.65 5.49
N ARG A 186 14.83 -5.06 4.53
CA ARG A 186 15.39 -4.16 3.52
C ARG A 186 15.97 -2.88 4.13
N LYS A 187 15.19 -2.18 4.98
CA LYS A 187 15.58 -0.88 5.57
C LYS A 187 16.73 -1.00 6.55
N LEU A 188 16.77 -2.09 7.32
CA LEU A 188 17.84 -2.33 8.32
C LEU A 188 19.04 -3.08 7.75
N GLY A 189 19.00 -3.45 6.46
CA GLY A 189 20.13 -4.10 5.79
C GLY A 189 20.48 -5.47 6.37
N VAL A 190 19.52 -6.18 6.99
CA VAL A 190 19.74 -7.52 7.53
C VAL A 190 19.37 -8.59 6.50
N GLU A 191 20.01 -9.77 6.58
CA GLU A 191 19.79 -10.82 5.59
C GLU A 191 18.40 -11.45 5.64
N ASN A 192 17.80 -11.52 6.84
CA ASN A 192 16.52 -12.19 7.04
C ASN A 192 15.85 -11.76 8.36
N ARG A 193 14.66 -12.33 8.64
CA ARG A 193 13.90 -12.09 9.87
C ARG A 193 14.70 -12.36 11.14
N ALA A 194 15.58 -13.36 11.16
CA ALA A 194 16.38 -13.66 12.34
C ALA A 194 17.36 -12.52 12.67
N GLY A 195 17.87 -11.81 11.67
CA GLY A 195 18.67 -10.62 11.84
C GLY A 195 17.95 -9.48 12.55
N LEU A 196 16.62 -9.38 12.42
CA LEU A 196 15.81 -8.39 13.12
C LEU A 196 15.68 -8.65 14.62
N THR A 197 15.80 -9.92 15.04
CA THR A 197 15.63 -10.34 16.43
C THR A 197 16.95 -10.44 17.18
N ASN A 198 18.06 -10.70 16.47
CA ASN A 198 19.42 -10.83 17.03
C ASN A 198 20.07 -9.43 17.12
N GLY A 199 19.58 -8.58 18.03
CA GLY A 199 19.89 -7.17 18.09
C GLY A 199 21.38 -6.80 18.00
N THR A 200 21.76 -6.05 16.95
CA THR A 200 22.76 -5.00 17.09
C THR A 200 22.07 -3.83 17.77
N PRO A 201 22.61 -3.25 18.86
CA PRO A 201 22.02 -2.05 19.46
C PRO A 201 22.08 -0.94 18.43
N PHE A 202 20.93 -0.29 18.22
CA PHE A 202 20.83 0.96 17.47
C PHE A 202 21.86 1.93 18.06
N ALA A 203 22.85 2.34 17.29
CA ALA A 203 23.73 3.44 17.68
C ALA A 203 22.87 4.69 17.81
N ASP A 204 22.67 5.08 19.06
CA ASP A 204 21.97 6.29 19.47
C ASP A 204 22.77 7.49 18.95
N HIS A 205 22.39 8.01 17.79
CA HIS A 205 22.90 9.29 17.26
C HIS A 205 22.04 10.42 17.81
N ALA A 206 21.95 10.47 19.13
CA ALA A 206 21.43 11.64 19.83
C ALA A 206 22.56 12.29 20.61
N ALA A 207 23.02 13.43 20.11
CA ALA A 207 23.58 14.56 20.85
C ALA A 207 24.82 14.30 21.73
N ASP A 208 26.02 14.50 21.18
CA ASP A 208 27.10 15.08 22.00
C ASP A 208 27.48 16.47 21.46
N GLY A 209 26.63 17.43 21.82
CA GLY A 209 26.92 18.84 21.72
C GLY A 209 27.68 19.31 22.96
N ARG A 210 28.95 18.93 23.11
CA ARG A 210 29.81 19.56 24.12
C ARG A 210 30.20 20.96 23.65
N VAL A 211 29.51 21.93 24.22
CA VAL A 211 30.00 23.32 24.35
C VAL A 211 31.23 23.27 25.25
N GLN A 212 32.42 23.48 24.71
CA GLN A 212 33.59 23.89 25.46
C GLN A 212 33.60 25.43 25.57
N LYS A 213 33.32 25.90 26.77
CA LYS A 213 33.73 27.24 27.19
C LYS A 213 35.20 27.19 27.62
N THR A 214 36.01 27.98 27.00
CA THR A 214 37.09 28.73 27.63
C THR A 214 37.34 29.98 26.80
#